data_b0183c1009753816e3e297e635f5750d
#
_entry.id   b0183c1009753816e3e297e635f5750d
#
_cell.length_a   1.000
_cell.length_b   1.000
_cell.length_c   1.000
_cell.angle_alpha   90.00
_cell.angle_beta   90.00
_cell.angle_gamma   90.00
#
_symmetry.space_group_name_H-M   'P 1'
#
loop_
_entity.id
_entity.type
_entity.pdbx_description
1 polymer ?
#
loop_
_entity_poly.entity_id
_entity_poly.type
_entity_poly.pdbx_seq_one_letter_code
_entity_poly.pdbx_strand_id
1 'polypeptide(L)'
;MYIPKHNRLEDKAEIYALMKHFSFATLITQNPLTATHLPLLLEDDGKIRGHLARSNKQWERLEGAEVLAIFQAGHAYISPSNYLSRDVPTWNYTAAHAYCAATLIHDEDAAVSHLECMVNLFESGREVPYSVDMNEDFYRRMVAGVVCFELEIVRLKAKAKLSQNKPLGTRQNVRLELEKSEDSLERDVAERMGKLE
;
A
#
# COMPACT_ATOMS: atom_id res chain seq x y z
N MET A 1 7.46 13.14 1.68
CA MET A 1 8.04 12.32 2.79
C MET A 1 9.52 12.67 2.95
N TYR A 2 10.00 12.85 4.21
CA TYR A 2 11.43 12.98 4.54
C TYR A 2 12.09 11.60 4.56
N ILE A 3 13.20 11.43 3.81
CA ILE A 3 13.89 10.15 3.65
C ILE A 3 15.41 10.38 3.78
N PRO A 4 16.02 10.02 4.94
CA PRO A 4 17.47 9.95 5.06
C PRO A 4 18.04 8.97 4.02
N LYS A 5 19.27 9.22 3.55
CA LYS A 5 19.90 8.44 2.49
C LYS A 5 19.92 6.92 2.79
N HIS A 6 20.26 6.55 4.03
CA HIS A 6 20.35 5.16 4.48
C HIS A 6 19.00 4.44 4.65
N ASN A 7 17.87 5.17 4.59
CA ASN A 7 16.52 4.61 4.67
C ASN A 7 15.78 4.66 3.32
N ARG A 8 16.45 5.11 2.25
CA ARG A 8 15.81 5.22 0.95
C ARG A 8 15.70 3.84 0.31
N LEU A 9 14.50 3.49 -0.10
CA LEU A 9 14.23 2.35 -0.95
C LEU A 9 14.16 2.83 -2.39
N GLU A 10 15.06 2.35 -3.25
CA GLU A 10 15.22 2.82 -4.64
C GLU A 10 14.87 1.73 -5.67
N ASP A 11 14.94 0.48 -5.29
CA ASP A 11 14.57 -0.61 -6.19
C ASP A 11 13.07 -0.57 -6.50
N LYS A 12 12.77 -0.27 -7.76
CA LYS A 12 11.40 -0.13 -8.24
C LYS A 12 10.62 -1.45 -8.13
N ALA A 13 11.28 -2.60 -8.36
CA ALA A 13 10.63 -3.90 -8.27
C ALA A 13 10.24 -4.20 -6.81
N GLU A 14 11.12 -3.91 -5.85
CA GLU A 14 10.82 -4.06 -4.43
C GLU A 14 9.68 -3.13 -3.97
N ILE A 15 9.68 -1.86 -4.43
CA ILE A 15 8.60 -0.92 -4.12
C ILE A 15 7.27 -1.40 -4.70
N TYR A 16 7.26 -1.90 -5.93
CA TYR A 16 6.07 -2.42 -6.59
C TYR A 16 5.55 -3.68 -5.89
N ALA A 17 6.43 -4.59 -5.48
CA ALA A 17 6.07 -5.76 -4.68
C ALA A 17 5.44 -5.36 -3.34
N LEU A 18 5.99 -4.34 -2.65
CA LEU A 18 5.39 -3.78 -1.45
C LEU A 18 3.98 -3.24 -1.71
N MET A 19 3.79 -2.45 -2.76
CA MET A 19 2.49 -1.85 -3.09
C MET A 19 1.45 -2.92 -3.45
N LYS A 20 1.85 -3.96 -4.20
CA LYS A 20 0.98 -5.10 -4.52
C LYS A 20 0.57 -5.88 -3.28
N HIS A 21 1.49 -6.12 -2.35
CA HIS A 21 1.24 -6.89 -1.13
C HIS A 21 0.39 -6.10 -0.11
N PHE A 22 0.67 -4.81 0.07
CA PHE A 22 -0.04 -3.92 1.00
C PHE A 22 -1.00 -3.00 0.24
N SER A 23 -1.90 -3.60 -0.53
CA SER A 23 -2.82 -2.89 -1.42
C SER A 23 -3.91 -2.09 -0.70
N PHE A 24 -4.21 -2.36 0.60
CA PHE A 24 -5.11 -1.53 1.39
C PHE A 24 -4.39 -0.25 1.79
N ALA A 25 -4.64 0.82 1.03
CA ALA A 25 -3.86 2.04 1.04
C ALA A 25 -4.70 3.27 1.42
N THR A 26 -4.05 4.42 1.54
CA THR A 26 -4.70 5.70 1.80
C THR A 26 -4.61 6.59 0.57
N LEU A 27 -5.75 6.98 0.00
CA LEU A 27 -5.85 7.97 -1.07
C LEU A 27 -6.11 9.35 -0.48
N ILE A 28 -5.27 10.32 -0.81
CA ILE A 28 -5.37 11.71 -0.34
C ILE A 28 -5.56 12.63 -1.53
N THR A 29 -6.59 13.46 -1.46
CA THR A 29 -6.89 14.55 -2.41
C THR A 29 -6.78 15.90 -1.72
N GLN A 30 -6.64 16.97 -2.51
CA GLN A 30 -6.59 18.34 -2.05
C GLN A 30 -7.92 19.07 -2.34
N ASN A 31 -8.12 20.22 -1.68
CA ASN A 31 -9.20 21.20 -1.94
C ASN A 31 -10.63 20.65 -1.89
N PRO A 32 -11.14 20.20 -0.71
CA PRO A 32 -10.50 20.15 0.58
C PRO A 32 -9.57 18.94 0.75
N LEU A 33 -8.66 19.01 1.68
CA LEU A 33 -7.82 17.87 2.05
C LEU A 33 -8.73 16.75 2.57
N THR A 34 -8.74 15.62 1.87
CA THR A 34 -9.59 14.47 2.19
C THR A 34 -8.76 13.20 2.06
N ALA A 35 -8.97 12.25 2.97
CA ALA A 35 -8.33 10.94 2.94
C ALA A 35 -9.37 9.82 3.01
N THR A 36 -9.21 8.79 2.18
CA THR A 36 -9.99 7.55 2.23
C THR A 36 -9.06 6.36 2.23
N HIS A 37 -9.36 5.36 3.07
CA HIS A 37 -8.69 4.06 3.05
C HIS A 37 -9.46 3.13 2.13
N LEU A 38 -8.77 2.53 1.16
CA LEU A 38 -9.37 1.67 0.17
C LEU A 38 -8.32 0.74 -0.46
N PRO A 39 -8.71 -0.38 -1.07
CA PRO A 39 -7.82 -1.15 -1.92
C PRO A 39 -7.40 -0.33 -3.14
N LEU A 40 -6.09 -0.27 -3.39
CA LEU A 40 -5.47 0.33 -4.57
C LEU A 40 -4.58 -0.71 -5.23
N LEU A 41 -4.97 -1.19 -6.40
CA LEU A 41 -4.26 -2.26 -7.09
C LEU A 41 -3.24 -1.69 -8.06
N LEU A 42 -1.96 -1.98 -7.81
CA LEU A 42 -0.90 -1.74 -8.81
C LEU A 42 -0.91 -2.88 -9.82
N GLU A 43 -1.28 -2.57 -11.04
CA GLU A 43 -1.35 -3.54 -12.14
C GLU A 43 -0.02 -3.65 -12.92
N ASP A 44 0.06 -4.63 -13.84
CA ASP A 44 1.31 -4.90 -14.56
C ASP A 44 1.68 -3.83 -15.59
N ASP A 45 0.70 -3.02 -16.01
CA ASP A 45 0.93 -1.81 -16.83
C ASP A 45 1.56 -0.65 -16.05
N GLY A 46 1.75 -0.82 -14.75
CA GLY A 46 2.35 0.17 -13.84
C GLY A 46 1.39 1.25 -13.35
N LYS A 47 0.11 1.13 -13.67
CA LYS A 47 -0.94 2.02 -13.17
C LYS A 47 -1.58 1.47 -11.90
N ILE A 48 -2.13 2.35 -11.09
CA ILE A 48 -2.86 1.98 -9.88
C ILE A 48 -4.35 2.20 -10.16
N ARG A 49 -5.18 1.19 -9.89
CA ARG A 49 -6.62 1.30 -10.04
C ARG A 49 -7.33 1.09 -8.72
N GLY A 50 -8.47 1.75 -8.57
CA GLY A 50 -9.31 1.66 -7.39
C GLY A 50 -10.72 2.17 -7.68
N HIS A 51 -11.58 2.09 -6.67
CA HIS A 51 -12.92 2.67 -6.76
C HIS A 51 -13.33 3.31 -5.43
N LEU A 52 -14.21 4.27 -5.50
CA LEU A 52 -14.89 4.88 -4.37
C LEU A 52 -16.39 4.63 -4.47
N ALA A 53 -17.06 4.51 -3.33
CA ALA A 53 -18.52 4.58 -3.34
C ALA A 53 -18.96 5.91 -3.96
N ARG A 54 -19.99 5.90 -4.81
CA ARG A 54 -20.52 7.12 -5.46
C ARG A 54 -21.00 8.17 -4.46
N SER A 55 -21.39 7.74 -3.25
CA SER A 55 -21.73 8.63 -2.13
C SER A 55 -20.52 9.33 -1.49
N ASN A 56 -19.29 8.80 -1.65
CA ASN A 56 -18.07 9.44 -1.19
C ASN A 56 -17.64 10.53 -2.18
N LYS A 57 -17.93 11.78 -1.85
CA LYS A 57 -17.69 12.94 -2.72
C LYS A 57 -16.22 13.22 -3.06
N GLN A 58 -15.29 12.45 -2.53
CA GLN A 58 -13.86 12.58 -2.88
C GLN A 58 -13.61 12.29 -4.37
N TRP A 59 -14.41 11.40 -5.00
CA TRP A 59 -14.26 11.09 -6.42
C TRP A 59 -14.46 12.29 -7.35
N GLU A 60 -15.31 13.28 -6.97
CA GLU A 60 -15.55 14.50 -7.76
C GLU A 60 -14.29 15.37 -7.96
N ARG A 61 -13.21 15.03 -7.25
CA ARG A 61 -11.92 15.75 -7.25
C ARG A 61 -10.77 14.93 -7.79
N LEU A 62 -11.05 13.80 -8.42
CA LEU A 62 -10.01 12.95 -8.98
C LEU A 62 -9.65 13.34 -10.40
N GLU A 63 -10.66 13.71 -11.24
CA GLU A 63 -10.42 13.96 -12.65
C GLU A 63 -9.39 15.06 -12.87
N GLY A 64 -8.25 14.71 -13.50
CA GLY A 64 -7.15 15.62 -13.80
C GLY A 64 -6.36 16.11 -12.59
N ALA A 65 -6.62 15.59 -11.38
CA ALA A 65 -5.96 16.05 -10.16
C ALA A 65 -4.64 15.31 -9.88
N GLU A 66 -3.71 16.00 -9.23
CA GLU A 66 -2.59 15.36 -8.54
C GLU A 66 -3.08 14.84 -7.18
N VAL A 67 -2.89 13.55 -6.94
CA VAL A 67 -3.28 12.85 -5.71
C VAL A 67 -2.09 12.13 -5.09
N LEU A 68 -2.20 11.79 -3.79
CA LEU A 68 -1.20 11.01 -3.09
C LEU A 68 -1.82 9.68 -2.64
N ALA A 69 -1.25 8.57 -3.11
CA ALA A 69 -1.54 7.23 -2.61
C ALA A 69 -0.41 6.79 -1.67
N ILE A 70 -0.77 6.38 -0.44
CA ILE A 70 0.17 5.91 0.58
C ILE A 70 -0.06 4.43 0.83
N PHE A 71 0.96 3.63 0.55
CA PHE A 71 1.02 2.20 0.86
C PHE A 71 1.93 2.02 2.08
N GLN A 72 1.41 1.39 3.12
CA GLN A 72 2.14 1.17 4.37
C GLN A 72 2.28 -0.33 4.62
N ALA A 73 3.52 -0.78 4.79
CA ALA A 73 3.86 -2.14 5.21
C ALA A 73 3.91 -2.23 6.74
N GLY A 74 4.47 -3.31 7.25
CA GLY A 74 4.64 -3.52 8.68
C GLY A 74 5.40 -2.39 9.37
N HIS A 75 5.09 -2.21 10.63
CA HIS A 75 5.75 -1.25 11.52
C HIS A 75 5.89 -1.84 12.91
N ALA A 76 6.95 -1.43 13.62
CA ALA A 76 7.26 -1.91 14.95
C ALA A 76 7.85 -0.81 15.82
N TYR A 77 7.47 -0.77 17.09
CA TYR A 77 8.20 -0.04 18.12
C TYR A 77 9.47 -0.80 18.47
N ILE A 78 10.62 -0.11 18.47
CA ILE A 78 11.91 -0.68 18.81
C ILE A 78 12.34 -0.18 20.17
N SER A 79 12.29 -1.07 21.16
CA SER A 79 12.73 -0.78 22.50
C SER A 79 14.26 -0.70 22.59
N PRO A 80 14.81 0.26 23.35
CA PRO A 80 16.23 0.32 23.66
C PRO A 80 16.75 -0.92 24.43
N SER A 81 15.86 -1.69 25.08
CA SER A 81 16.22 -2.95 25.75
C SER A 81 16.77 -4.00 24.79
N ASN A 82 16.43 -3.89 23.49
CA ASN A 82 16.92 -4.77 22.44
C ASN A 82 18.26 -4.32 21.84
N TYR A 83 18.82 -3.20 22.33
CA TYR A 83 20.11 -2.69 21.85
C TYR A 83 21.28 -3.20 22.68
N LEU A 84 22.41 -3.41 22.01
CA LEU A 84 23.67 -3.81 22.67
C LEU A 84 24.40 -2.64 23.37
N SER A 85 23.95 -1.40 23.15
CA SER A 85 24.49 -0.18 23.74
C SER A 85 23.37 0.80 24.09
N ARG A 86 23.67 1.76 24.97
CA ARG A 86 22.70 2.81 25.35
C ARG A 86 22.25 3.63 24.13
N ASP A 87 20.95 3.69 23.92
CA ASP A 87 20.32 4.42 22.81
C ASP A 87 18.87 4.82 23.17
N VAL A 88 18.16 5.40 22.21
CA VAL A 88 16.78 5.89 22.38
C VAL A 88 15.79 5.00 21.63
N PRO A 89 14.52 4.91 22.09
CA PRO A 89 13.48 4.18 21.39
C PRO A 89 13.21 4.79 20.01
N THR A 90 12.73 3.94 19.10
CA THR A 90 12.33 4.38 17.76
C THR A 90 11.23 3.50 17.17
N TRP A 91 10.77 3.85 15.96
CA TRP A 91 9.91 3.02 15.14
C TRP A 91 10.67 2.56 13.90
N ASN A 92 10.56 1.28 13.57
CA ASN A 92 10.88 0.75 12.26
C ASN A 92 9.60 0.62 11.44
N TYR A 93 9.66 0.91 10.14
CA TYR A 93 8.53 0.81 9.22
C TYR A 93 8.98 0.91 7.77
N THR A 94 8.13 0.43 6.87
CA THR A 94 8.31 0.63 5.43
C THR A 94 7.05 1.25 4.84
N ALA A 95 7.21 2.24 3.95
CA ALA A 95 6.10 2.89 3.28
C ALA A 95 6.49 3.41 1.89
N ALA A 96 5.55 3.34 0.95
CA ALA A 96 5.65 3.94 -0.38
C ALA A 96 4.61 5.04 -0.56
N HIS A 97 5.05 6.18 -1.09
CA HIS A 97 4.22 7.33 -1.45
C HIS A 97 4.24 7.48 -2.97
N ALA A 98 3.14 7.16 -3.62
CA ALA A 98 2.92 7.39 -5.04
C ALA A 98 2.16 8.71 -5.24
N TYR A 99 2.81 9.65 -5.89
CA TYR A 99 2.19 10.91 -6.35
C TYR A 99 1.72 10.65 -7.77
N CYS A 100 0.43 10.79 -8.01
CA CYS A 100 -0.21 10.32 -9.22
C CYS A 100 -1.07 11.40 -9.87
N ALA A 101 -1.17 11.35 -11.20
CA ALA A 101 -2.27 11.98 -11.94
C ALA A 101 -3.47 11.03 -11.93
N ALA A 102 -4.63 11.53 -11.54
CA ALA A 102 -5.85 10.73 -11.44
C ALA A 102 -6.78 10.97 -12.64
N THR A 103 -7.41 9.90 -13.13
CA THR A 103 -8.40 9.92 -14.22
C THR A 103 -9.56 9.00 -13.84
N LEU A 104 -10.79 9.44 -14.08
CA LEU A 104 -11.97 8.61 -13.87
C LEU A 104 -12.13 7.58 -15.00
N ILE A 105 -12.59 6.39 -14.66
CA ILE A 105 -12.96 5.36 -15.63
C ILE A 105 -14.44 5.53 -15.93
N HIS A 106 -14.75 6.09 -17.10
CA HIS A 106 -16.13 6.35 -17.54
C HIS A 106 -16.72 5.18 -18.35
N ASP A 107 -15.87 4.35 -18.93
CA ASP A 107 -16.29 3.17 -19.67
C ASP A 107 -16.80 2.10 -18.71
N GLU A 108 -18.05 1.64 -18.92
CA GLU A 108 -18.69 0.67 -18.03
C GLU A 108 -18.02 -0.69 -18.08
N ASP A 109 -17.60 -1.15 -19.26
CA ASP A 109 -16.96 -2.45 -19.40
C ASP A 109 -15.57 -2.45 -18.76
N ALA A 110 -14.83 -1.34 -18.85
CA ALA A 110 -13.56 -1.17 -18.16
C ALA A 110 -13.76 -1.14 -16.63
N ALA A 111 -14.81 -0.49 -16.12
CA ALA A 111 -15.13 -0.47 -14.70
C ALA A 111 -15.51 -1.88 -14.19
N VAL A 112 -16.33 -2.62 -14.93
CA VAL A 112 -16.70 -4.02 -14.66
C VAL A 112 -15.44 -4.89 -14.61
N SER A 113 -14.59 -4.81 -15.63
CA SER A 113 -13.35 -5.58 -15.71
C SER A 113 -12.41 -5.29 -14.53
N HIS A 114 -12.29 -4.03 -14.12
CA HIS A 114 -11.51 -3.66 -12.94
C HIS A 114 -12.06 -4.29 -11.64
N LEU A 115 -13.38 -4.22 -11.42
CA LEU A 115 -14.01 -4.78 -10.23
C LEU A 115 -13.91 -6.31 -10.19
N GLU A 116 -14.04 -6.97 -11.34
CA GLU A 116 -13.83 -8.41 -11.47
C GLU A 116 -12.39 -8.82 -11.14
N CYS A 117 -11.41 -8.07 -11.66
CA CYS A 117 -9.99 -8.26 -11.35
C CYS A 117 -9.73 -8.15 -9.84
N MET A 118 -10.34 -7.17 -9.16
CA MET A 118 -10.23 -7.02 -7.71
C MET A 118 -10.80 -8.21 -6.95
N VAL A 119 -12.00 -8.66 -7.31
CA VAL A 119 -12.62 -9.84 -6.66
C VAL A 119 -11.72 -11.06 -6.85
N ASN A 120 -11.29 -11.34 -8.07
CA ASN A 120 -10.43 -12.48 -8.37
C ASN A 120 -9.11 -12.43 -7.60
N LEU A 121 -8.50 -11.25 -7.48
CA LEU A 121 -7.26 -11.08 -6.73
C LEU A 121 -7.45 -11.42 -5.24
N PHE A 122 -8.48 -10.86 -4.58
CA PHE A 122 -8.69 -11.04 -3.16
C PHE A 122 -9.28 -12.41 -2.79
N GLU A 123 -9.91 -13.07 -3.74
CA GLU A 123 -10.43 -14.43 -3.57
C GLU A 123 -9.40 -15.53 -3.89
N SER A 124 -8.35 -15.22 -4.66
CA SER A 124 -7.39 -16.21 -5.18
C SER A 124 -6.66 -17.05 -4.11
N GLY A 125 -6.58 -16.54 -2.87
CA GLY A 125 -5.94 -17.23 -1.74
C GLY A 125 -6.90 -18.09 -0.89
N ARG A 126 -8.19 -18.17 -1.23
CA ARG A 126 -9.19 -18.91 -0.48
C ARG A 126 -9.29 -20.36 -0.98
N GLU A 127 -9.62 -21.28 -0.07
CA GLU A 127 -9.85 -22.69 -0.42
C GLU A 127 -11.02 -22.85 -1.40
N VAL A 128 -12.07 -22.06 -1.22
CA VAL A 128 -13.22 -21.96 -2.14
C VAL A 128 -13.39 -20.49 -2.50
N PRO A 129 -12.77 -20.03 -3.62
CA PRO A 129 -12.89 -18.65 -4.07
C PRO A 129 -14.35 -18.29 -4.40
N TYR A 130 -14.78 -17.12 -3.97
CA TYR A 130 -16.04 -16.55 -4.45
C TYR A 130 -15.86 -16.07 -5.90
N SER A 131 -16.76 -16.49 -6.77
CA SER A 131 -16.80 -16.01 -8.17
C SER A 131 -18.04 -15.16 -8.40
N VAL A 132 -17.87 -14.10 -9.18
CA VAL A 132 -18.96 -13.22 -9.60
C VAL A 132 -19.13 -13.30 -11.10
N ASP A 133 -20.37 -13.39 -11.57
CA ASP A 133 -20.69 -13.11 -12.97
C ASP A 133 -21.13 -11.64 -13.05
N MET A 134 -20.22 -10.77 -13.46
CA MET A 134 -20.47 -9.34 -13.60
C MET A 134 -21.54 -9.01 -14.66
N ASN A 135 -22.00 -10.00 -15.45
CA ASN A 135 -23.09 -9.83 -16.40
C ASN A 135 -24.47 -9.95 -15.75
N GLU A 136 -24.57 -10.48 -14.53
CA GLU A 136 -25.84 -10.52 -13.81
C GLU A 136 -26.34 -9.13 -13.48
N ASP A 137 -27.63 -8.88 -13.64
CA ASP A 137 -28.28 -7.60 -13.35
C ASP A 137 -28.01 -7.07 -11.93
N PHE A 138 -27.83 -7.98 -10.98
CA PHE A 138 -27.50 -7.62 -9.60
C PHE A 138 -26.16 -6.87 -9.53
N TYR A 139 -25.09 -7.46 -10.11
CA TYR A 139 -23.74 -6.86 -10.09
C TYR A 139 -23.65 -5.61 -10.93
N ARG A 140 -24.31 -5.57 -12.11
CA ARG A 140 -24.37 -4.34 -12.93
C ARG A 140 -24.99 -3.16 -12.17
N ARG A 141 -26.04 -3.39 -11.39
CA ARG A 141 -26.59 -2.33 -10.51
C ARG A 141 -25.61 -1.92 -9.41
N MET A 142 -24.80 -2.83 -8.89
CA MET A 142 -23.78 -2.49 -7.87
C MET A 142 -22.63 -1.66 -8.46
N VAL A 143 -22.23 -1.93 -9.72
CA VAL A 143 -21.26 -1.10 -10.44
C VAL A 143 -21.70 0.35 -10.52
N ALA A 144 -22.97 0.63 -10.76
CA ALA A 144 -23.51 2.00 -10.76
C ALA A 144 -23.37 2.73 -9.41
N GLY A 145 -23.21 1.98 -8.30
CA GLY A 145 -23.01 2.51 -6.95
C GLY A 145 -21.57 2.95 -6.64
N VAL A 146 -20.63 2.70 -7.55
CA VAL A 146 -19.22 3.05 -7.39
C VAL A 146 -18.73 3.99 -8.50
N VAL A 147 -17.54 4.56 -8.31
CA VAL A 147 -16.81 5.33 -9.30
C VAL A 147 -15.40 4.76 -9.36
N CYS A 148 -15.05 4.12 -10.46
CA CYS A 148 -13.72 3.59 -10.72
C CYS A 148 -12.79 4.68 -11.24
N PHE A 149 -11.51 4.56 -10.90
CA PHE A 149 -10.48 5.51 -11.32
C PHE A 149 -9.14 4.81 -11.54
N GLU A 150 -8.30 5.46 -12.31
CA GLU A 150 -6.92 5.10 -12.60
C GLU A 150 -5.98 6.20 -12.11
N LEU A 151 -4.83 5.80 -11.59
CA LEU A 151 -3.78 6.68 -11.12
C LEU A 151 -2.48 6.36 -11.87
N GLU A 152 -2.01 7.31 -12.67
CA GLU A 152 -0.70 7.24 -13.31
C GLU A 152 0.37 7.76 -12.34
N ILE A 153 1.40 6.94 -12.06
CA ILE A 153 2.47 7.32 -11.13
C ILE A 153 3.40 8.33 -11.78
N VAL A 154 3.32 9.59 -11.35
CA VAL A 154 4.22 10.67 -11.79
C VAL A 154 5.52 10.69 -10.99
N ARG A 155 5.44 10.37 -9.70
CA ARG A 155 6.60 10.35 -8.81
C ARG A 155 6.39 9.33 -7.69
N LEU A 156 7.42 8.52 -7.45
CA LEU A 156 7.41 7.49 -6.40
C LEU A 156 8.50 7.79 -5.38
N LYS A 157 8.18 7.69 -4.10
CA LYS A 157 9.10 7.79 -2.98
C LYS A 157 8.84 6.67 -2.00
N ALA A 158 9.85 5.89 -1.66
CA ALA A 158 9.73 4.83 -0.67
C ALA A 158 10.82 4.92 0.39
N LYS A 159 10.47 4.51 1.59
CA LYS A 159 11.32 4.53 2.77
C LYS A 159 11.20 3.20 3.51
N ALA A 160 12.33 2.58 3.76
CA ALA A 160 12.49 1.44 4.65
C ALA A 160 13.39 1.88 5.81
N LYS A 161 12.80 2.22 6.95
CA LYS A 161 13.52 2.51 8.18
C LYS A 161 13.57 1.25 9.02
N LEU A 162 14.69 0.54 8.98
CA LEU A 162 14.89 -0.79 9.52
C LEU A 162 16.16 -0.87 10.39
N SER A 163 16.48 0.22 11.08
CA SER A 163 17.68 0.34 11.94
C SER A 163 19.03 0.21 11.19
N GLN A 164 19.09 0.56 9.89
CA GLN A 164 20.28 0.45 9.05
C GLN A 164 21.50 1.22 9.58
N ASN A 165 21.25 2.24 10.39
CA ASN A 165 22.29 3.06 11.04
C ASN A 165 22.86 2.41 12.31
N LYS A 166 22.39 1.22 12.71
CA LYS A 166 22.86 0.51 13.90
C LYS A 166 23.90 -0.58 13.55
N PRO A 167 24.81 -0.94 14.48
CA PRO A 167 25.71 -2.06 14.29
C PRO A 167 24.97 -3.37 13.98
N LEU A 168 25.59 -4.25 13.20
CA LEU A 168 24.99 -5.51 12.77
C LEU A 168 24.42 -6.34 13.93
N GLY A 169 25.18 -6.53 15.02
CA GLY A 169 24.72 -7.31 16.17
C GLY A 169 23.47 -6.70 16.83
N THR A 170 23.35 -5.36 16.88
CA THR A 170 22.14 -4.70 17.37
C THR A 170 20.96 -4.95 16.44
N ARG A 171 21.16 -4.89 15.12
CA ARG A 171 20.09 -5.16 14.14
C ARG A 171 19.60 -6.60 14.24
N GLN A 172 20.51 -7.55 14.35
CA GLN A 172 20.20 -8.98 14.52
C GLN A 172 19.40 -9.22 15.80
N ASN A 173 19.80 -8.61 16.92
CA ASN A 173 19.08 -8.74 18.18
C ASN A 173 17.65 -8.19 18.09
N VAL A 174 17.47 -7.00 17.50
CA VAL A 174 16.14 -6.41 17.25
C VAL A 174 15.31 -7.32 16.35
N ARG A 175 15.89 -7.84 15.26
CA ARG A 175 15.20 -8.75 14.34
C ARG A 175 14.70 -10.01 15.04
N LEU A 176 15.56 -10.68 15.80
CA LEU A 176 15.23 -11.90 16.54
C LEU A 176 14.10 -11.68 17.57
N GLU A 177 14.03 -10.50 18.18
CA GLU A 177 12.91 -10.17 19.07
C GLU A 177 11.59 -9.97 18.31
N LEU A 178 11.63 -9.27 17.19
CA LEU A 178 10.42 -9.05 16.36
C LEU A 178 9.91 -10.36 15.72
N GLU A 179 10.78 -11.32 15.41
CA GLU A 179 10.40 -12.64 14.89
C GLU A 179 9.54 -13.45 15.89
N LYS A 180 9.68 -13.19 17.19
CA LYS A 180 8.92 -13.87 18.25
C LYS A 180 7.54 -13.24 18.47
N SER A 181 7.28 -12.07 17.89
CA SER A 181 6.03 -11.34 18.10
C SER A 181 4.83 -12.09 17.53
N GLU A 182 3.71 -12.02 18.22
CA GLU A 182 2.41 -12.47 17.71
C GLU A 182 1.81 -11.51 16.68
N ASP A 183 2.27 -10.24 16.66
CA ASP A 183 1.84 -9.24 15.70
C ASP A 183 2.50 -9.47 14.33
N SER A 184 1.67 -9.67 13.31
CA SER A 184 2.11 -9.89 11.94
C SER A 184 2.84 -8.68 11.34
N LEU A 185 2.52 -7.45 11.77
CA LEU A 185 3.18 -6.24 11.31
C LEU A 185 4.62 -6.14 11.83
N GLU A 186 4.87 -6.59 13.07
CA GLU A 186 6.20 -6.68 13.64
C GLU A 186 7.03 -7.76 12.95
N ARG A 187 6.43 -8.93 12.65
CA ARG A 187 7.11 -9.99 11.88
C ARG A 187 7.46 -9.57 10.46
N ASP A 188 6.61 -8.77 9.77
CA ASP A 188 6.96 -8.19 8.46
C ASP A 188 8.20 -7.29 8.56
N VAL A 189 8.31 -6.49 9.64
CA VAL A 189 9.53 -5.69 9.88
C VAL A 189 10.75 -6.58 10.05
N ALA A 190 10.65 -7.68 10.83
CA ALA A 190 11.75 -8.63 11.02
C ALA A 190 12.20 -9.25 9.71
N GLU A 191 11.26 -9.72 8.86
CA GLU A 191 11.57 -10.29 7.55
C GLU A 191 12.31 -9.30 6.65
N ARG A 192 11.86 -8.03 6.62
CA ARG A 192 12.52 -6.97 5.84
C ARG A 192 13.88 -6.61 6.38
N MET A 193 14.08 -6.66 7.71
CA MET A 193 15.40 -6.48 8.30
C MET A 193 16.37 -7.58 7.89
N GLY A 194 15.90 -8.84 7.82
CA GLY A 194 16.71 -9.98 7.38
C GLY A 194 17.20 -9.87 5.92
N LYS A 195 16.44 -9.23 5.05
CA LYS A 195 16.84 -8.97 3.64
C LYS A 195 17.99 -7.96 3.50
N LEU A 196 18.35 -7.25 4.58
CA LEU A 196 19.43 -6.27 4.60
C LEU A 196 20.74 -6.81 5.22
N GLU A 197 20.75 -8.06 5.66
CA GLU A 197 21.90 -8.74 6.26
C GLU A 197 22.64 -9.58 5.24
#